data_eb83de782a20ea7676a209078e0df199
#
_entry.id   eb83de782a20ea7676a209078e0df199
#
_cell.length_a   1.000
_cell.length_b   1.000
_cell.length_c   1.000
_cell.angle_alpha   90.00
_cell.angle_beta   90.00
_cell.angle_gamma   90.00
#
_symmetry.space_group_name_H-M   'P 1'
#
loop_
_entity.id
_entity.type
_entity.pdbx_description
1 polymer ?
#
loop_
_entity_poly.entity_id
_entity_poly.type
_entity_poly.pdbx_seq_one_letter_code
_entity_poly.pdbx_strand_id
1 'polypeptide(L)'
;MELYQGTHGEHILAYRDRIAQTVSNAINQFPRTMALRVDLHYPPILDNGDTVCCFPNLESGAISRFLDSLKAILEACEHRRKFAGIRVNKNILRNVWVREYSKNGKCHFHICLFFNKDAYYHLGHLKHSGTLSNLIVRAWYSALGLELEDCREIVHFPDNCRYVLNVNDPDFDIIYNELLERLDYLTKLDTKVFGEGDRSFGCSRG
;
A
#
# COMPACT_ATOMS: atom_id res chain seq x y z
N MET A 1 -8.52 -11.05 -21.84
CA MET A 1 -8.11 -11.07 -20.41
C MET A 1 -8.27 -12.51 -19.95
N GLU A 2 -7.20 -13.13 -19.52
CA GLU A 2 -7.22 -14.52 -19.03
C GLU A 2 -7.61 -14.55 -17.56
N LEU A 3 -8.55 -15.44 -17.21
CA LEU A 3 -9.12 -15.57 -15.88
C LEU A 3 -8.84 -16.97 -15.33
N TYR A 4 -8.81 -17.10 -14.01
CA TYR A 4 -8.78 -18.40 -13.30
C TYR A 4 -9.77 -18.36 -12.13
N GLN A 5 -10.21 -19.53 -11.70
CA GLN A 5 -11.09 -19.68 -10.55
C GLN A 5 -10.25 -19.67 -9.27
N GLY A 6 -10.46 -18.68 -8.42
CA GLY A 6 -9.80 -18.55 -7.13
C GLY A 6 -10.78 -18.64 -5.97
N THR A 7 -10.32 -18.33 -4.75
CA THR A 7 -11.10 -18.45 -3.51
C THR A 7 -12.29 -17.47 -3.46
N HIS A 8 -12.18 -16.34 -4.17
CA HIS A 8 -13.17 -15.26 -4.17
C HIS A 8 -13.87 -15.07 -5.52
N GLY A 9 -14.01 -16.14 -6.33
CA GLY A 9 -14.62 -16.12 -7.65
C GLY A 9 -13.57 -16.05 -8.77
N GLU A 10 -13.89 -15.34 -9.86
CA GLU A 10 -12.98 -15.17 -10.99
C GLU A 10 -11.87 -14.17 -10.66
N HIS A 11 -10.66 -14.53 -11.02
CA HIS A 11 -9.43 -13.77 -10.79
C HIS A 11 -8.69 -13.52 -12.10
N ILE A 12 -7.94 -12.43 -12.16
CA ILE A 12 -7.17 -11.99 -13.35
C ILE A 12 -5.76 -12.58 -13.28
N LEU A 13 -5.42 -13.51 -14.18
CA LEU A 13 -4.13 -14.21 -14.19
C LEU A 13 -2.94 -13.24 -14.34
N ALA A 14 -3.03 -12.28 -15.24
CA ALA A 14 -1.96 -11.29 -15.45
C ALA A 14 -1.64 -10.46 -14.19
N TYR A 15 -2.62 -10.22 -13.29
CA TYR A 15 -2.37 -9.54 -12.02
C TYR A 15 -1.60 -10.44 -11.05
N ARG A 16 -1.98 -11.73 -10.98
CA ARG A 16 -1.29 -12.74 -10.17
C ARG A 16 0.18 -12.85 -10.55
N ASP A 17 0.48 -12.96 -11.84
CA ASP A 17 1.85 -13.06 -12.35
C ASP A 17 2.68 -11.82 -12.00
N ARG A 18 2.09 -10.63 -12.16
CA ARG A 18 2.74 -9.37 -11.81
C ARG A 18 2.97 -9.22 -10.31
N ILE A 19 2.06 -9.69 -9.48
CA ILE A 19 2.22 -9.73 -8.02
C ILE A 19 3.38 -10.65 -7.66
N ALA A 20 3.38 -11.90 -8.14
CA ALA A 20 4.43 -12.88 -7.88
C ALA A 20 5.80 -12.34 -8.29
N GLN A 21 5.90 -11.74 -9.48
CA GLN A 21 7.13 -11.11 -9.97
C GLN A 21 7.59 -9.96 -9.06
N THR A 22 6.67 -9.12 -8.57
CA THR A 22 7.02 -7.99 -7.70
C THR A 22 7.51 -8.47 -6.32
N VAL A 23 6.88 -9.51 -5.76
CA VAL A 23 7.33 -10.15 -4.50
C VAL A 23 8.72 -10.75 -4.69
N SER A 24 8.95 -11.50 -5.77
CA SER A 24 10.26 -12.06 -6.11
C SER A 24 11.33 -10.97 -6.23
N ASN A 25 11.04 -9.89 -6.95
CA ASN A 25 11.97 -8.77 -7.09
C ASN A 25 12.29 -8.09 -5.74
N ALA A 26 11.30 -7.99 -4.84
CA ALA A 26 11.51 -7.43 -3.50
C ALA A 26 12.48 -8.30 -2.67
N ILE A 27 12.27 -9.62 -2.67
CA ILE A 27 13.10 -10.59 -1.94
C ILE A 27 14.52 -10.66 -2.52
N ASN A 28 14.64 -10.68 -3.85
CA ASN A 28 15.94 -10.68 -4.52
C ASN A 28 16.75 -9.41 -4.21
N GLN A 29 16.07 -8.28 -4.03
CA GLN A 29 16.70 -7.01 -3.69
C GLN A 29 17.10 -6.93 -2.22
N PHE A 30 16.23 -7.42 -1.34
CA PHE A 30 16.43 -7.47 0.10
C PHE A 30 16.01 -8.84 0.62
N PRO A 31 16.96 -9.77 0.88
CA PRO A 31 16.66 -11.13 1.40
C PRO A 31 15.86 -11.13 2.71
N ARG A 32 15.80 -9.99 3.38
CA ARG A 32 14.96 -9.72 4.55
C ARG A 32 13.98 -8.59 4.16
N THR A 33 12.81 -8.98 3.68
CA THR A 33 11.77 -8.07 3.18
C THR A 33 10.60 -8.04 4.17
N MET A 34 10.10 -6.84 4.44
CA MET A 34 8.81 -6.65 5.11
C MET A 34 7.76 -6.26 4.07
N ALA A 35 6.70 -7.06 3.96
CA ALA A 35 5.50 -6.72 3.20
C ALA A 35 4.42 -6.18 4.13
N LEU A 36 3.80 -5.07 3.75
CA LEU A 36 2.80 -4.37 4.54
C LEU A 36 1.54 -4.09 3.70
N ARG A 37 0.42 -4.70 4.10
CA ARG A 37 -0.89 -4.48 3.50
C ARG A 37 -1.55 -3.23 4.10
N VAL A 38 -2.03 -2.34 3.25
CA VAL A 38 -2.69 -1.10 3.65
C VAL A 38 -3.92 -0.88 2.77
N ASP A 39 -4.99 -0.35 3.34
CA ASP A 39 -6.18 0.07 2.64
C ASP A 39 -6.30 1.60 2.70
N LEU A 40 -6.43 2.22 1.54
CA LEU A 40 -6.52 3.66 1.39
C LEU A 40 -7.93 4.04 0.92
N HIS A 41 -8.62 4.84 1.71
CA HIS A 41 -9.98 5.28 1.44
C HIS A 41 -10.00 6.78 1.16
N TYR A 42 -11.00 7.21 0.39
CA TYR A 42 -11.35 8.62 0.35
C TYR A 42 -12.18 8.99 1.59
N PRO A 43 -12.09 10.22 2.06
CA PRO A 43 -12.93 10.67 3.17
C PRO A 43 -14.42 10.58 2.80
N PRO A 44 -15.30 10.32 3.76
CA PRO A 44 -16.73 10.38 3.51
C PRO A 44 -17.11 11.82 3.15
N ILE A 45 -17.78 11.99 2.02
CA ILE A 45 -18.44 13.26 1.68
C ILE A 45 -19.74 13.23 2.43
N LEU A 46 -19.83 13.99 3.52
CA LEU A 46 -21.05 14.16 4.30
C LEU A 46 -21.80 15.34 3.72
N ASP A 47 -22.81 15.07 2.89
CA ASP A 47 -23.77 16.07 2.44
C ASP A 47 -24.97 16.08 3.41
N ASN A 48 -24.75 16.68 4.59
CA ASN A 48 -25.80 16.82 5.60
C ASN A 48 -26.36 18.25 5.62
N GLY A 49 -26.04 19.11 4.63
CA GLY A 49 -26.33 20.53 4.69
C GLY A 49 -25.49 21.30 5.71
N ASP A 50 -24.66 20.59 6.48
CA ASP A 50 -23.65 21.17 7.37
C ASP A 50 -22.30 21.29 6.66
N THR A 51 -21.42 22.11 7.17
CA THR A 51 -20.11 22.45 6.61
C THR A 51 -19.34 21.21 6.18
N VAL A 52 -18.97 21.12 4.91
CA VAL A 52 -18.03 20.12 4.41
C VAL A 52 -16.72 20.31 5.14
N CYS A 53 -16.32 19.34 5.95
CA CYS A 53 -15.14 19.47 6.81
C CYS A 53 -13.81 19.42 6.03
N CYS A 54 -13.83 18.91 4.79
CA CYS A 54 -12.63 18.81 3.96
C CYS A 54 -12.97 18.70 2.46
N PHE A 55 -12.08 19.20 1.62
CA PHE A 55 -12.20 19.14 0.15
C PHE A 55 -11.03 18.30 -0.41
N PRO A 56 -11.16 16.97 -0.48
CA PRO A 56 -10.09 16.14 -0.99
C PRO A 56 -9.90 16.35 -2.50
N ASN A 57 -8.64 16.26 -2.94
CA ASN A 57 -8.33 16.17 -4.36
C ASN A 57 -8.77 14.79 -4.89
N LEU A 58 -9.90 14.76 -5.60
CA LEU A 58 -10.48 13.56 -6.21
C LEU A 58 -10.03 13.33 -7.66
N GLU A 59 -9.14 14.18 -8.21
CA GLU A 59 -8.61 13.99 -9.55
C GLU A 59 -7.91 12.64 -9.71
N SER A 60 -7.88 12.15 -10.95
CA SER A 60 -7.20 10.91 -11.31
C SER A 60 -5.74 10.90 -10.81
N GLY A 61 -5.18 9.70 -10.61
CA GLY A 61 -3.79 9.54 -10.19
C GLY A 61 -3.52 9.70 -8.69
N ALA A 62 -4.53 9.67 -7.81
CA ALA A 62 -4.34 9.76 -6.36
C ALA A 62 -3.33 8.74 -5.83
N ILE A 63 -3.35 7.50 -6.35
CA ILE A 63 -2.38 6.45 -5.94
C ILE A 63 -0.94 6.79 -6.37
N SER A 64 -0.76 7.44 -7.51
CA SER A 64 0.57 7.89 -7.96
C SER A 64 1.08 9.01 -7.05
N ARG A 65 0.25 10.01 -6.75
CA ARG A 65 0.58 11.08 -5.79
C ARG A 65 0.94 10.51 -4.42
N PHE A 66 0.20 9.50 -3.95
CA PHE A 66 0.51 8.80 -2.69
C PHE A 66 1.90 8.17 -2.71
N LEU A 67 2.21 7.39 -3.75
CA LEU A 67 3.49 6.70 -3.87
C LEU A 67 4.66 7.68 -3.98
N ASP A 68 4.50 8.78 -4.70
CA ASP A 68 5.52 9.81 -4.83
C ASP A 68 5.72 10.57 -3.52
N SER A 69 4.62 10.94 -2.83
CA SER A 69 4.67 11.54 -1.49
C SER A 69 5.34 10.61 -0.47
N LEU A 70 4.97 9.32 -0.46
CA LEU A 70 5.57 8.35 0.46
C LEU A 70 7.07 8.19 0.23
N LYS A 71 7.52 8.08 -1.03
CA LYS A 71 8.95 8.02 -1.35
C LYS A 71 9.70 9.25 -0.85
N ALA A 72 9.18 10.45 -1.14
CA ALA A 72 9.80 11.71 -0.71
C ALA A 72 9.88 11.82 0.83
N ILE A 73 8.83 11.41 1.54
CA ILE A 73 8.81 11.39 3.01
C ILE A 73 9.85 10.40 3.57
N LEU A 74 9.96 9.19 3.00
CA LEU A 74 10.93 8.18 3.42
C LEU A 74 12.36 8.67 3.19
N GLU A 75 12.65 9.23 2.02
CA GLU A 75 13.96 9.81 1.67
C GLU A 75 14.35 10.97 2.61
N ALA A 76 13.41 11.86 2.90
CA ALA A 76 13.63 12.94 3.86
C ALA A 76 13.89 12.43 5.28
N CYS A 77 13.23 11.35 5.71
CA CYS A 77 13.49 10.70 6.99
C CYS A 77 14.88 10.04 7.02
N GLU A 78 15.26 9.34 5.95
CA GLU A 78 16.59 8.74 5.83
C GLU A 78 17.69 9.82 5.87
N HIS A 79 17.52 10.91 5.14
CA HIS A 79 18.46 12.02 5.10
C HIS A 79 18.65 12.66 6.48
N ARG A 80 17.57 12.96 7.21
CA ARG A 80 17.63 13.51 8.57
C ARG A 80 18.36 12.57 9.54
N ARG A 81 18.10 11.27 9.46
CA ARG A 81 18.79 10.27 10.30
C ARG A 81 20.28 10.20 9.98
N LYS A 82 20.66 10.21 8.70
CA LYS A 82 22.08 10.26 8.29
C LYS A 82 22.75 11.52 8.79
N PHE A 83 22.12 12.68 8.67
CA PHE A 83 22.64 13.96 9.16
C PHE A 83 22.85 13.95 10.69
N ALA A 84 21.98 13.25 11.43
CA ALA A 84 22.12 13.04 12.88
C ALA A 84 23.13 11.96 13.26
N GLY A 85 23.94 11.43 12.31
CA GLY A 85 24.93 10.39 12.56
C GLY A 85 24.34 8.99 12.83
N ILE A 86 23.04 8.79 12.60
CA ILE A 86 22.38 7.51 12.81
C ILE A 86 22.60 6.62 11.58
N ARG A 87 23.04 5.38 11.80
CA ARG A 87 23.14 4.39 10.73
C ARG A 87 21.79 4.14 10.09
N VAL A 88 21.73 4.25 8.75
CA VAL A 88 20.51 4.01 7.97
C VAL A 88 20.76 2.89 6.98
N ASN A 89 19.92 1.86 7.01
CA ASN A 89 19.93 0.81 6.00
C ASN A 89 19.21 1.30 4.74
N LYS A 90 19.76 0.97 3.57
CA LYS A 90 19.17 1.33 2.28
C LYS A 90 17.80 0.69 2.15
N ASN A 91 16.82 1.48 1.72
CA ASN A 91 15.48 1.00 1.37
C ASN A 91 15.13 1.43 -0.05
N ILE A 92 14.49 0.54 -0.80
CA ILE A 92 13.87 0.85 -2.10
C ILE A 92 12.44 0.33 -2.01
N LEU A 93 11.49 1.26 -1.99
CA LEU A 93 10.09 0.95 -1.87
C LEU A 93 9.58 0.27 -3.15
N ARG A 94 9.04 -0.95 -3.01
CA ARG A 94 8.24 -1.61 -4.05
C ARG A 94 6.79 -1.70 -3.61
N ASN A 95 5.90 -1.87 -4.56
CA ASN A 95 4.48 -1.93 -4.27
C ASN A 95 3.72 -2.74 -5.32
N VAL A 96 2.56 -3.25 -4.90
CA VAL A 96 1.45 -3.68 -5.77
C VAL A 96 0.18 -3.06 -5.23
N TRP A 97 -0.71 -2.61 -6.10
CA TRP A 97 -1.97 -2.00 -5.68
C TRP A 97 -3.09 -2.31 -6.66
N VAL A 98 -4.31 -2.27 -6.15
CA VAL A 98 -5.54 -2.34 -6.94
C VAL A 98 -6.49 -1.23 -6.51
N ARG A 99 -7.26 -0.74 -7.47
CA ARG A 99 -8.39 0.15 -7.27
C ARG A 99 -9.67 -0.67 -7.32
N GLU A 100 -10.47 -0.53 -6.30
CA GLU A 100 -11.74 -1.25 -6.17
C GLU A 100 -12.88 -0.30 -5.80
N TYR A 101 -14.09 -0.75 -6.06
CA TYR A 101 -15.31 -0.03 -5.70
C TYR A 101 -16.13 -0.90 -4.74
N SER A 102 -16.53 -0.32 -3.63
CA SER A 102 -17.47 -0.97 -2.70
C SER A 102 -18.85 -1.12 -3.35
N LYS A 103 -19.71 -1.95 -2.75
CA LYS A 103 -21.12 -2.09 -3.19
C LYS A 103 -21.87 -0.75 -3.26
N ASN A 104 -21.44 0.25 -2.51
CA ASN A 104 -22.01 1.60 -2.50
C ASN A 104 -21.29 2.55 -3.47
N GLY A 105 -20.50 2.03 -4.42
CA GLY A 105 -19.77 2.82 -5.42
C GLY A 105 -18.58 3.63 -4.88
N LYS A 106 -18.17 3.45 -3.62
CA LYS A 106 -17.04 4.18 -3.06
C LYS A 106 -15.72 3.57 -3.52
N CYS A 107 -14.91 4.39 -4.19
CA CYS A 107 -13.55 4.02 -4.61
C CYS A 107 -12.61 3.89 -3.40
N HIS A 108 -11.75 2.89 -3.43
CA HIS A 108 -10.68 2.70 -2.46
C HIS A 108 -9.52 1.92 -3.11
N PHE A 109 -8.36 1.96 -2.45
CA PHE A 109 -7.20 1.22 -2.90
C PHE A 109 -6.79 0.19 -1.87
N HIS A 110 -6.47 -0.98 -2.35
CA HIS A 110 -5.77 -2.01 -1.61
C HIS A 110 -4.32 -2.03 -2.08
N ILE A 111 -3.36 -1.80 -1.20
CA ILE A 111 -1.95 -1.75 -1.55
C ILE A 111 -1.12 -2.67 -0.65
N CYS A 112 -0.11 -3.33 -1.22
CA CYS A 112 0.97 -3.94 -0.47
C CYS A 112 2.28 -3.21 -0.78
N LEU A 113 2.93 -2.74 0.27
CA LEU A 113 4.21 -2.04 0.24
C LEU A 113 5.31 -2.99 0.70
N PHE A 114 6.43 -3.02 -0.02
CA PHE A 114 7.57 -3.87 0.32
C PHE A 114 8.76 -2.99 0.72
N PHE A 115 9.32 -3.28 1.88
CA PHE A 115 10.43 -2.55 2.48
C PHE A 115 11.60 -3.48 2.78
N ASN A 116 12.82 -2.93 2.80
CA ASN A 116 13.91 -3.59 3.50
C ASN A 116 13.58 -3.68 5.00
N LYS A 117 13.44 -4.91 5.52
CA LYS A 117 13.12 -5.17 6.93
C LYS A 117 14.13 -4.51 7.89
N ASP A 118 15.38 -4.39 7.49
CA ASP A 118 16.42 -3.80 8.34
C ASP A 118 16.35 -2.26 8.40
N ALA A 119 15.64 -1.64 7.45
CA ALA A 119 15.32 -0.22 7.50
C ALA A 119 13.99 0.06 8.23
N TYR A 120 12.99 -0.81 8.01
CA TYR A 120 11.63 -0.66 8.53
C TYR A 120 11.12 -2.01 9.06
N TYR A 121 11.25 -2.24 10.36
CA TYR A 121 10.82 -3.50 10.98
C TYR A 121 9.44 -3.43 11.62
N HIS A 122 9.13 -2.31 12.24
CA HIS A 122 7.88 -2.10 12.97
C HIS A 122 7.03 -1.04 12.30
N LEU A 123 5.73 -1.27 12.27
CA LEU A 123 4.75 -0.28 11.83
C LEU A 123 4.78 0.96 12.75
N GLY A 124 4.96 0.72 14.04
CA GLY A 124 4.91 1.74 15.07
C GLY A 124 3.48 2.21 15.35
N HIS A 125 3.33 3.14 16.27
CA HIS A 125 2.03 3.66 16.66
C HIS A 125 1.68 4.88 15.80
N LEU A 126 0.47 4.93 15.25
CA LEU A 126 -0.02 6.00 14.36
C LEU A 126 0.15 7.41 14.92
N LYS A 127 -0.07 7.57 16.24
CA LYS A 127 0.03 8.87 16.92
C LYS A 127 1.47 9.35 17.15
N HIS A 128 2.46 8.46 16.97
CA HIS A 128 3.86 8.83 17.15
C HIS A 128 4.45 9.31 15.82
N SER A 129 4.85 10.57 15.78
CA SER A 129 5.53 11.17 14.64
C SER A 129 6.78 10.35 14.26
N GLY A 130 6.97 10.14 12.96
CA GLY A 130 8.13 9.42 12.42
C GLY A 130 8.03 7.90 12.42
N THR A 131 6.96 7.30 12.91
CA THR A 131 6.69 5.87 12.73
C THR A 131 6.24 5.57 11.31
N LEU A 132 6.47 4.34 10.81
CA LEU A 132 6.10 3.97 9.44
C LEU A 132 4.60 4.17 9.18
N SER A 133 3.75 3.80 10.14
CA SER A 133 2.30 4.04 10.04
C SER A 133 1.97 5.52 9.86
N ASN A 134 2.59 6.40 10.66
CA ASN A 134 2.39 7.85 10.56
C ASN A 134 2.89 8.40 9.21
N LEU A 135 4.04 7.93 8.69
CA LEU A 135 4.55 8.35 7.40
C LEU A 135 3.62 7.95 6.25
N ILE A 136 3.03 6.75 6.30
CA ILE A 136 2.07 6.27 5.31
C ILE A 136 0.79 7.12 5.35
N VAL A 137 0.25 7.39 6.55
CA VAL A 137 -0.92 8.25 6.72
C VAL A 137 -0.66 9.65 6.14
N ARG A 138 0.45 10.28 6.51
CA ARG A 138 0.83 11.60 5.99
C ARG A 138 0.95 11.62 4.47
N ALA A 139 1.47 10.54 3.88
CA ALA A 139 1.58 10.44 2.43
C ALA A 139 0.21 10.40 1.74
N TRP A 140 -0.77 9.70 2.32
CA TRP A 140 -2.12 9.64 1.78
C TRP A 140 -2.85 10.97 1.92
N TYR A 141 -2.78 11.61 3.08
CA TYR A 141 -3.35 12.95 3.28
C TYR A 141 -2.75 13.98 2.32
N SER A 142 -1.42 13.98 2.17
CA SER A 142 -0.74 14.83 1.17
C SER A 142 -1.21 14.57 -0.25
N ALA A 143 -1.43 13.30 -0.64
CA ALA A 143 -1.92 12.93 -1.96
C ALA A 143 -3.33 13.46 -2.25
N LEU A 144 -4.13 13.62 -1.20
CA LEU A 144 -5.49 14.16 -1.27
C LEU A 144 -5.57 15.66 -1.00
N GLY A 145 -4.44 16.34 -0.69
CA GLY A 145 -4.43 17.77 -0.35
C GLY A 145 -5.12 18.07 0.98
N LEU A 146 -5.07 17.11 1.93
CA LEU A 146 -5.72 17.22 3.24
C LEU A 146 -4.69 17.46 4.35
N GLU A 147 -5.10 18.18 5.38
CA GLU A 147 -4.38 18.25 6.65
C GLU A 147 -4.73 17.03 7.53
N LEU A 148 -3.84 16.67 8.46
CA LEU A 148 -4.02 15.46 9.27
C LEU A 148 -5.23 15.53 10.21
N GLU A 149 -5.67 16.75 10.54
CA GLU A 149 -6.81 17.02 11.40
C GLU A 149 -8.16 16.98 10.67
N ASP A 150 -8.16 17.11 9.34
CA ASP A 150 -9.37 17.26 8.53
C ASP A 150 -10.26 16.02 8.54
N CYS A 151 -9.63 14.84 8.46
CA CYS A 151 -10.35 13.59 8.34
C CYS A 151 -9.65 12.49 9.15
N ARG A 152 -10.42 11.61 9.77
CA ARG A 152 -9.90 10.47 10.52
C ARG A 152 -10.15 9.17 9.74
N GLU A 153 -9.26 8.20 9.95
CA GLU A 153 -9.44 6.80 9.53
C GLU A 153 -9.58 6.53 8.02
N ILE A 154 -8.99 7.39 7.18
CA ILE A 154 -8.93 7.14 5.72
C ILE A 154 -7.76 6.22 5.29
N VAL A 155 -6.90 5.83 6.24
CA VAL A 155 -5.87 4.80 6.06
C VAL A 155 -6.10 3.70 7.08
N HIS A 156 -6.38 2.51 6.59
CA HIS A 156 -6.64 1.35 7.43
C HIS A 156 -5.50 0.33 7.30
N PHE A 157 -5.03 -0.16 8.43
CA PHE A 157 -4.08 -1.26 8.53
C PHE A 157 -4.86 -2.49 8.99
N PRO A 158 -5.19 -3.42 8.09
CA PRO A 158 -6.00 -4.58 8.44
C PRO A 158 -5.24 -5.52 9.40
N ASP A 159 -5.98 -6.35 10.12
CA ASP A 159 -5.39 -7.38 10.97
C ASP A 159 -4.44 -8.26 10.14
N ASN A 160 -3.33 -8.65 10.76
CA ASN A 160 -2.25 -9.40 10.11
C ASN A 160 -1.72 -8.72 8.83
N CYS A 161 -1.65 -7.38 8.82
CA CYS A 161 -1.20 -6.63 7.65
C CYS A 161 0.30 -6.76 7.34
N ARG A 162 1.11 -7.29 8.28
CA ARG A 162 2.57 -7.32 8.17
C ARG A 162 3.10 -8.74 8.05
N TYR A 163 3.89 -8.98 7.00
CA TYR A 163 4.60 -10.22 6.73
C TYR A 163 6.10 -9.93 6.71
N VAL A 164 6.89 -10.77 7.37
CA VAL A 164 8.36 -10.66 7.37
C VAL A 164 8.93 -11.85 6.67
N LEU A 165 9.41 -11.63 5.45
CA LEU A 165 10.06 -12.63 4.62
C LEU A 165 11.58 -12.57 4.89
N ASN A 166 12.16 -13.68 5.31
CA ASN A 166 13.60 -13.84 5.48
C ASN A 166 14.00 -15.16 4.81
N VAL A 167 14.75 -15.10 3.72
CA VAL A 167 15.13 -16.29 2.92
C VAL A 167 15.94 -17.34 3.71
N ASN A 168 16.49 -16.95 4.86
CA ASN A 168 17.24 -17.85 5.73
C ASN A 168 16.39 -18.36 6.91
N ASP A 169 15.10 -18.05 6.94
CA ASP A 169 14.19 -18.49 8.01
C ASP A 169 13.59 -19.86 7.66
N PRO A 170 13.56 -20.83 8.57
CA PRO A 170 12.90 -22.12 8.33
C PRO A 170 11.43 -21.98 7.93
N ASP A 171 10.74 -20.94 8.41
CA ASP A 171 9.32 -20.69 8.14
C ASP A 171 9.11 -19.82 6.89
N PHE A 172 10.16 -19.55 6.10
CA PHE A 172 10.07 -18.66 4.92
C PHE A 172 8.95 -19.07 3.97
N ASP A 173 8.88 -20.35 3.60
CA ASP A 173 7.89 -20.84 2.63
C ASP A 173 6.45 -20.71 3.17
N ILE A 174 6.25 -20.89 4.46
CA ILE A 174 4.94 -20.74 5.11
C ILE A 174 4.50 -19.27 5.01
N ILE A 175 5.34 -18.34 5.46
CA ILE A 175 5.04 -16.90 5.44
C ILE A 175 4.90 -16.37 4.01
N TYR A 176 5.71 -16.88 3.08
CA TYR A 176 5.63 -16.53 1.67
C TYR A 176 4.29 -16.94 1.05
N ASN A 177 3.83 -18.16 1.32
CA ASN A 177 2.55 -18.65 0.82
C ASN A 177 1.36 -17.89 1.45
N GLU A 178 1.39 -17.63 2.77
CA GLU A 178 0.39 -16.77 3.43
C GLU A 178 0.30 -15.38 2.81
N LEU A 179 1.45 -14.78 2.48
CA LEU A 179 1.48 -13.49 1.78
C LEU A 179 0.86 -13.61 0.38
N LEU A 180 1.22 -14.63 -0.39
CA LEU A 180 0.66 -14.82 -1.74
C LEU A 180 -0.85 -15.04 -1.70
N GLU A 181 -1.37 -15.83 -0.76
CA GLU A 181 -2.81 -16.01 -0.55
C GLU A 181 -3.49 -14.67 -0.22
N ARG A 182 -2.87 -13.88 0.66
CA ARG A 182 -3.37 -12.53 0.99
C ARG A 182 -3.40 -11.60 -0.22
N LEU A 183 -2.41 -11.69 -1.09
CA LEU A 183 -2.30 -10.88 -2.30
C LEU A 183 -3.16 -11.40 -3.46
N ASP A 184 -3.51 -12.68 -3.46
CA ASP A 184 -4.42 -13.26 -4.43
C ASP A 184 -5.81 -12.58 -4.40
N TYR A 185 -6.25 -12.13 -3.22
CA TYR A 185 -7.45 -11.29 -3.08
C TYR A 185 -7.43 -10.06 -4.00
N LEU A 186 -6.26 -9.47 -4.24
CA LEU A 186 -6.11 -8.29 -5.10
C LEU A 186 -6.38 -8.58 -6.58
N THR A 187 -6.36 -9.84 -6.97
CA THR A 187 -6.52 -10.26 -8.37
C THR A 187 -7.98 -10.51 -8.77
N LYS A 188 -8.92 -10.56 -7.81
CA LYS A 188 -10.34 -10.82 -8.07
C LYS A 188 -10.94 -9.82 -9.07
N LEU A 189 -11.82 -10.29 -9.94
CA LEU A 189 -12.45 -9.50 -11.00
C LEU A 189 -13.60 -8.62 -10.49
N ASP A 190 -14.40 -9.13 -9.57
CA ASP A 190 -15.74 -8.66 -9.18
C ASP A 190 -15.81 -7.16 -8.80
N THR A 191 -14.77 -6.61 -8.16
CA THR A 191 -14.77 -5.21 -7.68
C THR A 191 -13.99 -4.24 -8.57
N LYS A 192 -13.57 -4.69 -9.75
CA LYS A 192 -12.77 -3.90 -10.67
C LYS A 192 -13.64 -3.22 -11.72
N VAL A 193 -13.38 -1.93 -11.93
CA VAL A 193 -14.00 -1.14 -13.00
C VAL A 193 -12.93 -0.81 -14.03
N PHE A 194 -13.24 -1.07 -15.31
CA PHE A 194 -12.37 -0.83 -16.44
C PHE A 194 -12.96 0.24 -17.34
N GLY A 195 -12.12 0.96 -18.07
CA GLY A 195 -12.57 1.91 -19.09
C GLY A 195 -12.80 3.35 -18.64
N GLU A 196 -12.59 3.68 -17.36
CA GLU A 196 -12.80 5.03 -16.79
C GLU A 196 -11.54 5.92 -16.77
N GLY A 197 -10.56 5.63 -17.62
CA GLY A 197 -9.33 6.43 -17.72
C GLY A 197 -8.26 6.10 -16.68
N ASP A 198 -8.65 5.65 -15.49
CA ASP A 198 -7.73 5.24 -14.42
C ASP A 198 -7.44 3.73 -14.43
N ARG A 199 -6.24 3.37 -14.05
CA ARG A 199 -5.84 1.96 -13.94
C ARG A 199 -6.51 1.29 -12.74
N SER A 200 -6.95 0.03 -12.92
CA SER A 200 -7.46 -0.80 -11.83
C SER A 200 -6.35 -1.51 -11.06
N PHE A 201 -5.14 -1.60 -11.62
CA PHE A 201 -3.99 -2.30 -11.06
C PHE A 201 -2.69 -1.59 -11.41
N GLY A 202 -1.73 -1.67 -10.48
CA GLY A 202 -0.35 -1.25 -10.73
C GLY A 202 0.63 -1.95 -9.79
N CYS A 203 1.88 -2.00 -10.24
CA CYS A 203 2.99 -2.53 -9.45
C CYS A 203 4.30 -1.83 -9.82
N SER A 204 5.29 -1.93 -8.93
CA SER A 204 6.64 -1.50 -9.21
C SER A 204 7.22 -2.24 -10.41
N ARG A 205 7.91 -1.49 -11.28
CA ARG A 205 8.70 -2.09 -12.34
C ARG A 205 9.97 -2.71 -11.75
N GLY A 206 10.52 -3.71 -12.43
CA GLY A 206 11.75 -4.40 -12.05
C GLY A 206 12.96 -3.48 -11.91
#